data_c2b69f17cbec50ea9c4ea2badf0c73f8
#
_entry.id   c2b69f17cbec50ea9c4ea2badf0c73f8
#
_cell.length_a   1.000
_cell.length_b   1.000
_cell.length_c   1.000
_cell.angle_alpha   90.00
_cell.angle_beta   90.00
_cell.angle_gamma   90.00
#
_symmetry.space_group_name_H-M   'P 1'
#
loop_
_entity.id
_entity.type
_entity.pdbx_description
1 polymer ?
#
loop_
_entity_poly.entity_id
_entity_poly.type
_entity_poly.pdbx_seq_one_letter_code
_entity_poly.pdbx_strand_id
1 'polypeptide(L)'
;LYPFGDEPGQITAEIALSFGPGTDLSAARIEIPPLKYNKSLLLLLTQDDCKQAAFSTTWAAINGRPLSDTYFYNAPHLRGGDMPPDTYSFGKALGSTDGTGREVRFSFTTAISPEWDYMDDKAVVRPGFTENYYRFFMRAGLMWDDVTEMLNYGVGIAFHDVNTLSVDVPDSIRAHFVSSQRIILDRLAGRGCKMLIEPNGNKAYVAAAEGYDPIQTIFLQSGGEKLRPFAVNGDLLRTRIERG
;
A
#
# COMPACT_ATOMS: atom_id res chain seq x y z
N LEU A 1 -20.56 8.15 -2.57
CA LEU A 1 -20.91 6.98 -3.38
C LEU A 1 -19.96 6.96 -4.58
N TYR A 2 -19.14 5.94 -4.66
CA TYR A 2 -18.34 5.68 -5.85
C TYR A 2 -19.01 4.54 -6.60
N PRO A 3 -19.21 4.65 -7.91
CA PRO A 3 -19.60 3.49 -8.70
C PRO A 3 -18.43 2.50 -8.68
N PHE A 4 -18.63 1.34 -8.09
CA PHE A 4 -17.74 0.20 -8.26
C PHE A 4 -18.24 -0.56 -9.48
N GLY A 5 -17.69 -0.23 -10.65
CA GLY A 5 -18.00 -0.90 -11.90
C GLY A 5 -17.12 -0.32 -13.00
N ASP A 6 -16.87 -1.12 -14.02
CA ASP A 6 -15.97 -0.80 -15.13
C ASP A 6 -16.58 0.18 -16.16
N GLU A 7 -17.75 0.76 -15.85
CA GLU A 7 -18.45 1.69 -16.73
C GLU A 7 -18.26 3.13 -16.26
N PRO A 8 -17.97 4.08 -17.14
CA PRO A 8 -18.00 5.50 -16.83
C PRO A 8 -19.42 5.92 -16.49
N GLY A 9 -19.71 6.03 -15.20
CA GLY A 9 -21.01 6.41 -14.70
C GLY A 9 -21.10 7.89 -14.39
N GLN A 10 -22.15 8.56 -14.83
CA GLN A 10 -22.53 9.87 -14.35
C GLN A 10 -23.38 9.68 -13.08
N ILE A 11 -22.92 10.25 -11.95
CA ILE A 11 -23.71 10.32 -10.73
C ILE A 11 -24.32 11.71 -10.66
N THR A 12 -25.64 11.80 -10.62
CA THR A 12 -26.36 13.02 -10.31
C THR A 12 -26.82 12.94 -8.85
N ALA A 13 -26.43 13.93 -8.05
CA ALA A 13 -26.89 14.07 -6.68
C ALA A 13 -27.56 15.43 -6.52
N GLU A 14 -28.74 15.44 -5.92
CA GLU A 14 -29.41 16.65 -5.47
C GLU A 14 -29.17 16.84 -3.98
N ILE A 15 -28.66 18.00 -3.61
CA ILE A 15 -28.38 18.35 -2.23
C ILE A 15 -29.23 19.56 -1.87
N ALA A 16 -30.18 19.38 -0.97
CA ALA A 16 -30.95 20.47 -0.40
C ALA A 16 -30.27 20.99 0.88
N LEU A 17 -29.93 22.28 0.89
CA LEU A 17 -29.39 22.94 2.07
C LEU A 17 -30.45 23.89 2.66
N SER A 18 -30.71 23.74 3.96
CA SER A 18 -31.61 24.63 4.68
C SER A 18 -30.80 25.58 5.58
N PHE A 19 -31.06 26.84 5.45
CA PHE A 19 -30.37 27.88 6.24
C PHE A 19 -31.36 28.51 7.23
N GLY A 20 -30.83 29.00 8.35
CA GLY A 20 -31.63 29.71 9.34
C GLY A 20 -32.19 31.04 8.80
N PRO A 21 -33.29 31.56 9.38
CA PRO A 21 -33.82 32.83 9.01
C PRO A 21 -32.77 33.97 9.13
N GLY A 22 -32.66 34.78 8.08
CA GLY A 22 -31.71 35.90 8.06
C GLY A 22 -30.29 35.56 7.64
N THR A 23 -30.01 34.34 7.18
CA THR A 23 -28.68 33.96 6.64
C THR A 23 -28.46 34.74 5.32
N ASP A 24 -27.39 35.51 5.28
CA ASP A 24 -26.96 36.18 4.04
C ASP A 24 -26.24 35.19 3.13
N LEU A 25 -26.83 34.87 2.01
CA LEU A 25 -26.30 33.96 1.00
C LEU A 25 -25.58 34.71 -0.16
N SER A 26 -25.48 36.02 -0.12
CA SER A 26 -24.86 36.79 -1.21
C SER A 26 -23.39 36.43 -1.45
N ALA A 27 -22.71 35.97 -0.44
CA ALA A 27 -21.32 35.50 -0.50
C ALA A 27 -21.17 33.96 -0.53
N ALA A 28 -22.28 33.22 -0.63
CA ALA A 28 -22.22 31.78 -0.66
C ALA A 28 -21.52 31.29 -1.94
N ARG A 29 -20.59 30.35 -1.78
CA ARG A 29 -19.87 29.71 -2.88
C ARG A 29 -20.02 28.21 -2.78
N ILE A 30 -20.17 27.57 -3.92
CA ILE A 30 -20.10 26.11 -4.03
C ILE A 30 -18.77 25.79 -4.67
N GLU A 31 -17.95 25.06 -3.96
CA GLU A 31 -16.66 24.59 -4.46
C GLU A 31 -16.59 23.07 -4.39
N ILE A 32 -16.10 22.45 -5.45
CA ILE A 32 -15.74 21.04 -5.44
C ILE A 32 -14.25 20.97 -5.10
N PRO A 33 -13.87 20.50 -3.91
CA PRO A 33 -12.46 20.42 -3.56
C PRO A 33 -11.73 19.45 -4.49
N PRO A 34 -10.46 19.73 -4.86
CA PRO A 34 -9.68 18.89 -5.75
C PRO A 34 -9.40 17.50 -5.15
N LEU A 35 -9.40 17.40 -3.84
CA LEU A 35 -9.17 16.15 -3.12
C LEU A 35 -10.30 15.84 -2.14
N LYS A 36 -10.57 14.55 -1.96
CA LYS A 36 -11.56 14.05 -1.00
C LYS A 36 -11.31 14.64 0.39
N TYR A 37 -12.38 14.93 1.13
CA TYR A 37 -12.33 15.53 2.46
C TYR A 37 -11.68 16.92 2.53
N ASN A 38 -11.76 17.69 1.45
CA ASN A 38 -11.17 19.04 1.36
C ASN A 38 -9.67 19.07 1.74
N LYS A 39 -8.93 18.06 1.32
CA LYS A 39 -7.48 17.99 1.55
C LYS A 39 -6.73 18.77 0.47
N SER A 40 -5.60 19.33 0.84
CA SER A 40 -4.72 20.10 -0.06
C SER A 40 -3.53 19.29 -0.58
N LEU A 41 -3.29 18.08 0.00
CA LEU A 41 -2.17 17.23 -0.37
C LEU A 41 -2.63 15.78 -0.45
N LEU A 42 -2.22 15.11 -1.52
CA LEU A 42 -2.26 13.65 -1.67
C LEU A 42 -0.81 13.13 -1.62
N LEU A 43 -0.52 12.31 -0.63
CA LEU A 43 0.77 11.63 -0.50
C LEU A 43 0.56 10.14 -0.77
N LEU A 44 1.25 9.62 -1.79
CA LEU A 44 1.31 8.21 -2.10
C LEU A 44 2.65 7.65 -1.63
N LEU A 45 2.60 6.71 -0.70
CA LEU A 45 3.79 6.05 -0.17
C LEU A 45 3.89 4.63 -0.73
N THR A 46 5.04 4.30 -1.30
CA THR A 46 5.37 2.93 -1.72
C THR A 46 6.63 2.47 -1.02
N GLN A 47 6.71 1.18 -0.74
CA GLN A 47 7.90 0.54 -0.19
C GLN A 47 8.26 -0.67 -1.02
N ASP A 48 9.47 -0.65 -1.57
CA ASP A 48 9.98 -1.62 -2.52
C ASP A 48 10.60 -2.86 -1.84
N ASP A 49 11.00 -3.84 -2.65
CA ASP A 49 11.84 -4.99 -2.32
C ASP A 49 11.25 -6.00 -1.33
N CYS A 50 9.95 -6.05 -1.14
CA CYS A 50 9.31 -7.01 -0.22
C CYS A 50 9.98 -7.08 1.16
N LYS A 51 10.45 -5.92 1.67
CA LYS A 51 11.26 -5.87 2.90
C LYS A 51 10.40 -5.99 4.15
N GLN A 52 10.92 -6.74 5.12
CA GLN A 52 10.30 -6.91 6.43
C GLN A 52 10.04 -5.56 7.15
N ALA A 53 10.86 -4.53 6.88
CA ALA A 53 10.67 -3.18 7.41
C ALA A 53 9.33 -2.55 7.03
N ALA A 54 8.67 -3.00 5.98
CA ALA A 54 7.30 -2.56 5.67
C ALA A 54 6.33 -2.89 6.80
N PHE A 55 6.49 -4.04 7.44
CA PHE A 55 5.68 -4.46 8.59
C PHE A 55 6.24 -3.94 9.91
N SER A 56 7.51 -4.29 10.22
CA SER A 56 8.10 -4.02 11.53
C SER A 56 8.35 -2.55 11.82
N THR A 57 8.46 -1.72 10.79
CA THR A 57 8.75 -0.29 10.94
C THR A 57 7.60 0.56 10.41
N THR A 58 7.33 0.53 9.10
CA THR A 58 6.37 1.47 8.50
C THR A 58 4.94 1.23 8.99
N TRP A 59 4.46 -0.01 8.88
CA TRP A 59 3.13 -0.37 9.39
C TRP A 59 3.02 -0.19 10.90
N ALA A 60 4.05 -0.60 11.64
CA ALA A 60 4.06 -0.47 13.10
C ALA A 60 4.00 0.98 13.54
N ALA A 61 4.79 1.88 12.91
CA ALA A 61 4.75 3.32 13.16
C ALA A 61 3.37 3.91 12.90
N ILE A 62 2.80 3.65 11.72
CA ILE A 62 1.49 4.17 11.33
C ILE A 62 0.40 3.71 12.31
N ASN A 63 0.48 2.50 12.81
CA ASN A 63 -0.54 1.92 13.69
C ASN A 63 -0.23 2.04 15.19
N GLY A 64 0.77 2.85 15.57
CA GLY A 64 1.16 3.09 16.96
C GLY A 64 1.64 1.83 17.67
N ARG A 65 2.16 0.88 16.92
CA ARG A 65 2.74 -0.36 17.46
C ARG A 65 4.16 -0.10 17.96
N PRO A 66 4.67 -0.95 18.85
CA PRO A 66 6.03 -0.84 19.33
C PRO A 66 7.06 -0.92 18.19
N LEU A 67 8.10 -0.11 18.31
CA LEU A 67 9.23 0.03 17.41
C LEU A 67 10.54 -0.11 18.18
N SER A 68 11.61 -0.46 17.50
CA SER A 68 12.98 -0.40 17.99
C SER A 68 13.88 0.26 16.94
N ASP A 69 14.80 1.10 17.39
CA ASP A 69 15.81 1.71 16.52
C ASP A 69 16.94 0.74 16.18
N THR A 70 17.17 -0.24 17.04
CA THR A 70 18.29 -1.18 16.92
C THR A 70 17.87 -2.52 16.34
N TYR A 71 16.66 -2.97 16.66
CA TYR A 71 16.21 -4.33 16.33
C TYR A 71 15.01 -4.34 15.40
N PHE A 72 15.12 -5.09 14.33
CA PHE A 72 13.96 -5.42 13.50
C PHE A 72 13.20 -6.57 14.17
N TYR A 73 11.95 -6.32 14.54
CA TYR A 73 11.09 -7.33 15.13
C TYR A 73 9.63 -7.15 14.71
N ASN A 74 8.89 -8.24 14.77
CA ASN A 74 7.47 -8.24 14.49
C ASN A 74 6.69 -8.25 15.81
N ALA A 75 6.12 -7.12 16.22
CA ALA A 75 5.41 -6.99 17.47
C ALA A 75 4.30 -8.03 17.68
N PRO A 76 3.47 -8.42 16.70
CA PRO A 76 2.49 -9.50 16.85
C PRO A 76 3.09 -10.86 17.19
N HIS A 77 4.35 -11.10 16.84
CA HIS A 77 5.04 -12.34 17.15
C HIS A 77 5.73 -12.35 18.53
N LEU A 78 5.82 -11.16 19.17
CA LEU A 78 6.40 -11.02 20.51
C LEU A 78 5.34 -11.26 21.60
N ARG A 79 4.75 -12.45 21.60
CA ARG A 79 3.80 -12.84 22.64
C ARG A 79 4.55 -13.09 23.95
N GLY A 80 4.10 -12.45 25.03
CA GLY A 80 4.63 -12.71 26.35
C GLY A 80 5.66 -11.72 26.90
N GLY A 81 5.82 -10.56 26.27
CA GLY A 81 6.51 -9.43 26.89
C GLY A 81 8.01 -9.33 26.68
N ASP A 82 8.59 -10.18 25.86
CA ASP A 82 10.03 -10.13 25.52
C ASP A 82 10.33 -9.05 24.47
N MET A 83 10.15 -7.80 24.86
CA MET A 83 10.41 -6.66 24.00
C MET A 83 11.91 -6.29 24.01
N PRO A 84 12.46 -5.80 22.87
CA PRO A 84 13.78 -5.19 22.87
C PRO A 84 13.86 -4.05 23.89
N PRO A 85 15.01 -3.84 24.57
CA PRO A 85 15.13 -2.85 25.65
C PRO A 85 14.98 -1.40 25.17
N ASP A 86 15.19 -1.12 23.90
CA ASP A 86 15.06 0.20 23.26
C ASP A 86 13.68 0.43 22.64
N THR A 87 12.70 -0.41 22.99
CA THR A 87 11.36 -0.30 22.41
C THR A 87 10.67 1.00 22.81
N TYR A 88 10.11 1.66 21.81
CA TYR A 88 9.26 2.84 21.97
C TYR A 88 7.99 2.73 21.10
N SER A 89 7.05 3.63 21.32
CA SER A 89 5.83 3.74 20.52
C SER A 89 5.39 5.20 20.45
N PHE A 90 4.77 5.58 19.33
CA PHE A 90 4.10 6.90 19.24
C PHE A 90 2.83 6.99 20.09
N GLY A 91 2.40 5.89 20.70
CA GLY A 91 1.22 5.82 21.58
C GLY A 91 -0.13 6.01 20.87
N LYS A 92 -0.13 6.35 19.59
CA LYS A 92 -1.32 6.52 18.76
C LYS A 92 -1.04 6.18 17.32
N ALA A 93 -2.09 5.81 16.58
CA ALA A 93 -2.01 5.67 15.13
C ALA A 93 -1.78 7.04 14.46
N LEU A 94 -1.08 7.02 13.32
CA LEU A 94 -0.89 8.20 12.48
C LEU A 94 -2.04 8.28 11.48
N GLY A 95 -2.65 9.43 11.37
CA GLY A 95 -3.82 9.60 10.51
C GLY A 95 -4.28 11.04 10.42
N SER A 96 -5.43 11.19 9.81
CA SER A 96 -6.14 12.45 9.64
C SER A 96 -7.62 12.21 9.93
N THR A 97 -8.46 13.23 9.78
CA THR A 97 -9.91 13.07 9.86
C THR A 97 -10.52 13.12 8.46
N ASP A 98 -11.69 12.50 8.32
CA ASP A 98 -12.47 12.54 7.08
C ASP A 98 -13.37 13.80 6.95
N GLY A 99 -13.20 14.77 7.84
CA GLY A 99 -14.02 15.99 7.92
C GLY A 99 -15.28 15.82 8.77
N THR A 100 -15.66 14.61 9.14
CA THR A 100 -16.78 14.34 10.06
C THR A 100 -16.31 14.05 11.50
N GLY A 101 -15.00 14.13 11.74
CA GLY A 101 -14.37 13.79 13.01
C GLY A 101 -13.93 12.33 13.12
N ARG A 102 -14.24 11.49 12.13
CA ARG A 102 -13.78 10.11 12.08
C ARG A 102 -12.31 10.06 11.69
N GLU A 103 -11.52 9.30 12.43
CA GLU A 103 -10.12 9.05 12.10
C GLU A 103 -9.98 8.24 10.81
N VAL A 104 -9.11 8.71 9.93
CA VAL A 104 -8.65 7.97 8.75
C VAL A 104 -7.15 7.76 8.91
N ARG A 105 -6.72 6.55 9.14
CA ARG A 105 -5.31 6.20 9.29
C ARG A 105 -4.57 6.37 7.98
N PHE A 106 -3.32 6.75 8.06
CA PHE A 106 -2.43 6.72 6.91
C PHE A 106 -2.22 5.27 6.45
N SER A 107 -1.95 5.12 5.18
CA SER A 107 -1.68 3.83 4.57
C SER A 107 -0.59 3.99 3.52
N PHE A 108 -0.09 2.88 3.03
CA PHE A 108 0.94 2.82 1.99
C PHE A 108 0.74 1.57 1.12
N THR A 109 1.55 1.42 0.09
CA THR A 109 1.60 0.20 -0.73
C THR A 109 2.97 -0.43 -0.57
N THR A 110 3.03 -1.74 -0.33
CA THR A 110 4.28 -2.49 -0.26
C THR A 110 4.43 -3.44 -1.43
N ALA A 111 5.64 -3.54 -1.94
CA ALA A 111 6.02 -4.58 -2.87
C ALA A 111 6.01 -5.94 -2.19
N ILE A 112 5.59 -6.98 -2.92
CA ILE A 112 5.66 -8.36 -2.48
C ILE A 112 6.31 -9.23 -3.55
N SER A 113 6.95 -10.31 -3.14
CA SER A 113 7.66 -11.24 -4.01
C SER A 113 7.12 -12.67 -3.83
N PRO A 114 5.93 -12.98 -4.40
CA PRO A 114 5.18 -14.20 -4.09
C PRO A 114 5.89 -15.51 -4.46
N GLU A 115 6.83 -15.46 -5.39
CA GLU A 115 7.56 -16.63 -5.87
C GLU A 115 8.78 -16.99 -5.03
N TRP A 116 9.03 -16.26 -3.94
CA TRP A 116 10.15 -16.55 -3.03
C TRP A 116 9.69 -17.29 -1.79
N ASP A 117 10.34 -18.39 -1.48
CA ASP A 117 9.99 -19.30 -0.39
C ASP A 117 9.97 -18.63 0.98
N TYR A 118 10.77 -17.56 1.18
CA TYR A 118 10.79 -16.86 2.47
C TYR A 118 9.44 -16.25 2.88
N MET A 119 8.54 -16.01 1.92
CA MET A 119 7.20 -15.54 2.24
C MET A 119 6.35 -16.59 2.95
N ASP A 120 6.69 -17.87 2.81
CA ASP A 120 6.02 -18.99 3.51
C ASP A 120 6.58 -19.26 4.90
N ASP A 121 7.65 -18.57 5.27
CA ASP A 121 8.24 -18.72 6.59
C ASP A 121 7.31 -18.23 7.70
N LYS A 122 7.58 -18.73 8.89
CA LYS A 122 6.91 -18.28 10.11
C LYS A 122 7.93 -17.69 11.06
N ALA A 123 7.54 -16.57 11.68
CA ALA A 123 8.36 -16.01 12.74
C ALA A 123 8.40 -16.98 13.92
N VAL A 124 9.61 -17.33 14.36
CA VAL A 124 9.83 -18.14 15.56
C VAL A 124 10.41 -17.24 16.62
N VAL A 125 9.60 -16.91 17.64
CA VAL A 125 10.04 -16.17 18.82
C VAL A 125 10.37 -17.16 19.93
N ARG A 126 11.63 -17.14 20.37
CA ARG A 126 12.08 -17.95 21.52
C ARG A 126 11.84 -17.16 22.80
N PRO A 127 11.39 -17.81 23.91
CA PRO A 127 11.20 -17.15 25.20
C PRO A 127 12.50 -16.55 25.76
N GLY A 128 12.39 -15.47 26.54
CA GLY A 128 13.46 -14.81 27.26
C GLY A 128 14.34 -13.91 26.34
N PHE A 129 14.39 -12.60 26.62
CA PHE A 129 15.28 -11.70 25.90
C PHE A 129 16.73 -12.06 26.23
N THR A 130 17.54 -12.31 25.21
CA THR A 130 18.99 -12.48 25.33
C THR A 130 19.65 -11.39 24.50
N GLU A 131 20.90 -11.03 24.81
CA GLU A 131 21.67 -10.09 23.99
C GLU A 131 21.83 -10.57 22.52
N ASN A 132 21.59 -11.83 22.28
CA ASN A 132 21.51 -12.38 20.95
C ASN A 132 20.16 -11.99 20.31
N TYR A 133 20.12 -10.82 19.66
CA TYR A 133 18.96 -10.30 18.95
C TYR A 133 18.50 -11.17 17.78
N TYR A 134 19.23 -12.24 17.41
CA TYR A 134 18.79 -13.18 16.37
C TYR A 134 17.44 -13.85 16.69
N ARG A 135 17.03 -13.89 17.93
CA ARG A 135 15.68 -14.34 18.29
C ARG A 135 14.59 -13.39 17.80
N PHE A 136 14.92 -12.12 17.64
CA PHE A 136 14.07 -11.09 17.03
C PHE A 136 14.43 -10.86 15.57
N PHE A 137 15.44 -11.57 15.08
CA PHE A 137 15.83 -11.43 13.70
C PHE A 137 14.67 -11.89 12.83
N MET A 138 14.05 -10.92 12.27
CA MET A 138 13.09 -11.13 11.23
C MET A 138 13.88 -11.28 9.93
N ARG A 139 13.45 -12.17 9.11
CA ARG A 139 14.05 -12.34 7.79
C ARG A 139 13.97 -11.00 7.02
N ALA A 140 14.84 -10.85 6.05
CA ALA A 140 14.90 -9.62 5.26
C ALA A 140 13.58 -9.32 4.53
N GLY A 141 12.80 -10.35 4.17
CA GLY A 141 11.55 -10.25 3.44
C GLY A 141 10.30 -10.39 4.30
N LEU A 142 9.19 -9.86 3.77
CA LEU A 142 7.86 -10.03 4.33
C LEU A 142 7.40 -11.49 4.25
N MET A 143 6.65 -11.90 5.26
CA MET A 143 5.94 -13.18 5.28
C MET A 143 4.46 -12.99 4.98
N TRP A 144 3.76 -14.03 4.53
CA TRP A 144 2.33 -13.95 4.24
C TRP A 144 1.48 -13.54 5.44
N ASP A 145 1.86 -13.94 6.65
CA ASP A 145 1.18 -13.53 7.87
C ASP A 145 1.27 -12.00 8.08
N ASP A 146 2.44 -11.41 7.81
CA ASP A 146 2.65 -9.95 7.88
C ASP A 146 1.80 -9.22 6.84
N VAL A 147 1.81 -9.72 5.60
CA VAL A 147 1.00 -9.15 4.51
C VAL A 147 -0.48 -9.20 4.86
N THR A 148 -0.98 -10.32 5.37
CA THR A 148 -2.38 -10.47 5.77
C THR A 148 -2.76 -9.47 6.86
N GLU A 149 -1.92 -9.29 7.87
CA GLU A 149 -2.16 -8.31 8.92
C GLU A 149 -2.16 -6.88 8.36
N MET A 150 -1.18 -6.52 7.53
CA MET A 150 -1.11 -5.19 6.90
C MET A 150 -2.34 -4.88 6.05
N LEU A 151 -2.85 -5.85 5.29
CA LEU A 151 -4.04 -5.71 4.47
C LEU A 151 -5.29 -5.41 5.29
N ASN A 152 -5.41 -5.95 6.51
CA ASN A 152 -6.52 -5.67 7.44
C ASN A 152 -6.53 -4.21 7.90
N TYR A 153 -5.40 -3.51 7.78
CA TYR A 153 -5.24 -2.08 8.10
C TYR A 153 -5.19 -1.18 6.86
N GLY A 154 -5.55 -1.70 5.70
CA GLY A 154 -5.68 -0.91 4.47
C GLY A 154 -4.38 -0.70 3.69
N VAL A 155 -3.30 -1.40 4.03
CA VAL A 155 -2.07 -1.40 3.22
C VAL A 155 -2.34 -2.06 1.88
N GLY A 156 -1.85 -1.44 0.79
CA GLY A 156 -1.89 -2.02 -0.55
C GLY A 156 -0.72 -2.97 -0.80
N ILE A 157 -0.87 -3.82 -1.83
CA ILE A 157 0.20 -4.69 -2.32
C ILE A 157 0.48 -4.39 -3.79
N ALA A 158 1.73 -4.56 -4.19
CA ALA A 158 2.16 -4.39 -5.57
C ALA A 158 3.12 -5.50 -5.99
N PHE A 159 3.05 -5.86 -7.29
CA PHE A 159 4.13 -6.60 -7.91
C PHE A 159 5.40 -5.75 -7.94
N HIS A 160 6.53 -6.41 -7.90
CA HIS A 160 7.85 -5.80 -8.02
C HIS A 160 8.75 -6.77 -8.77
N ASP A 161 9.81 -7.26 -8.15
CA ASP A 161 10.67 -8.28 -8.74
C ASP A 161 9.93 -9.60 -8.91
N VAL A 162 10.26 -10.31 -9.99
CA VAL A 162 9.80 -11.68 -10.24
C VAL A 162 10.98 -12.63 -10.34
N ASN A 163 10.78 -13.90 -10.06
CA ASN A 163 11.84 -14.91 -9.98
C ASN A 163 12.25 -15.41 -11.39
N THR A 164 12.76 -14.51 -12.22
CA THR A 164 13.29 -14.85 -13.55
C THR A 164 14.71 -14.33 -13.74
N LEU A 165 15.51 -15.05 -14.50
CA LEU A 165 16.81 -14.57 -14.98
C LEU A 165 16.66 -13.68 -16.24
N SER A 166 15.51 -13.73 -16.91
CA SER A 166 15.23 -12.99 -18.16
C SER A 166 14.50 -11.67 -17.87
N VAL A 167 15.10 -10.84 -17.03
CA VAL A 167 14.51 -9.57 -16.55
C VAL A 167 14.32 -8.50 -17.63
N ASP A 168 14.91 -8.70 -18.82
CA ASP A 168 14.77 -7.79 -19.96
C ASP A 168 13.74 -8.28 -21.00
N VAL A 169 13.06 -9.41 -20.72
CA VAL A 169 12.08 -10.03 -21.64
C VAL A 169 10.67 -9.86 -21.08
N PRO A 170 9.85 -8.93 -21.62
CA PRO A 170 8.51 -8.66 -21.11
C PRO A 170 7.60 -9.90 -21.03
N ASP A 171 7.68 -10.81 -21.99
CA ASP A 171 6.87 -12.03 -21.99
C ASP A 171 7.24 -12.98 -20.84
N SER A 172 8.53 -13.09 -20.52
CA SER A 172 9.00 -13.85 -19.36
C SER A 172 8.47 -13.24 -18.06
N ILE A 173 8.62 -11.93 -17.90
CA ILE A 173 8.13 -11.20 -16.72
C ILE A 173 6.61 -11.36 -16.58
N ARG A 174 5.86 -11.24 -17.67
CA ARG A 174 4.40 -11.40 -17.67
C ARG A 174 3.97 -12.80 -17.26
N ALA A 175 4.67 -13.85 -17.70
CA ALA A 175 4.40 -15.21 -17.25
C ALA A 175 4.56 -15.36 -15.73
N HIS A 176 5.56 -14.68 -15.15
CA HIS A 176 5.76 -14.62 -13.70
C HIS A 176 4.69 -13.79 -12.98
N PHE A 177 4.16 -12.70 -13.59
CA PHE A 177 3.00 -12.00 -13.03
C PHE A 177 1.78 -12.91 -12.93
N VAL A 178 1.54 -13.76 -13.96
CA VAL A 178 0.45 -14.75 -13.92
C VAL A 178 0.65 -15.76 -12.79
N SER A 179 1.86 -16.29 -12.64
CA SER A 179 2.21 -17.21 -11.55
C SER A 179 2.04 -16.57 -10.18
N SER A 180 2.66 -15.42 -10.00
CA SER A 180 2.58 -14.63 -8.75
C SER A 180 1.13 -14.26 -8.39
N GLN A 181 0.31 -13.86 -9.36
CA GLN A 181 -1.09 -13.55 -9.12
C GLN A 181 -1.87 -14.77 -8.60
N ARG A 182 -1.59 -15.96 -9.14
CA ARG A 182 -2.22 -17.19 -8.66
C ARG A 182 -1.86 -17.45 -7.20
N ILE A 183 -0.58 -17.31 -6.86
CA ILE A 183 -0.11 -17.48 -5.46
C ILE A 183 -0.80 -16.47 -4.55
N ILE A 184 -0.87 -15.20 -4.96
CA ILE A 184 -1.53 -14.12 -4.20
C ILE A 184 -3.00 -14.45 -3.96
N LEU A 185 -3.73 -14.84 -5.00
CA LEU A 185 -5.16 -15.18 -4.89
C LEU A 185 -5.39 -16.34 -3.92
N ASP A 186 -4.53 -17.35 -3.96
CA ASP A 186 -4.60 -18.50 -3.04
C ASP A 186 -4.29 -18.08 -1.60
N ARG A 187 -3.21 -17.35 -1.37
CA ARG A 187 -2.76 -16.93 -0.03
C ARG A 187 -3.65 -15.88 0.63
N LEU A 188 -4.30 -15.03 -0.16
CA LEU A 188 -5.09 -13.90 0.33
C LEU A 188 -6.60 -14.05 0.09
N ALA A 189 -7.09 -15.28 0.11
CA ALA A 189 -8.53 -15.60 0.02
C ALA A 189 -9.24 -14.93 -1.18
N GLY A 190 -8.61 -14.97 -2.35
CA GLY A 190 -9.15 -14.42 -3.60
C GLY A 190 -8.85 -12.95 -3.83
N ARG A 191 -8.14 -12.28 -2.95
CA ARG A 191 -7.69 -10.89 -3.16
C ARG A 191 -6.47 -10.86 -4.08
N GLY A 192 -6.62 -10.36 -5.29
CA GLY A 192 -5.52 -10.21 -6.24
C GLY A 192 -4.74 -8.90 -6.09
N CYS A 193 -3.58 -8.84 -6.74
CA CYS A 193 -2.76 -7.65 -6.88
C CYS A 193 -3.11 -6.92 -8.19
N LYS A 194 -3.20 -5.58 -8.12
CA LYS A 194 -3.56 -4.72 -9.26
C LYS A 194 -2.53 -3.63 -9.53
N MET A 195 -1.40 -3.67 -8.86
CA MET A 195 -0.39 -2.63 -8.94
C MET A 195 0.98 -3.23 -9.26
N LEU A 196 1.79 -2.46 -9.98
CA LEU A 196 3.22 -2.70 -10.16
C LEU A 196 3.99 -1.51 -9.60
N ILE A 197 5.05 -1.78 -8.88
CA ILE A 197 6.11 -0.82 -8.57
C ILE A 197 7.30 -1.21 -9.45
N GLU A 198 7.72 -0.32 -10.36
CA GLU A 198 8.79 -0.59 -11.32
C GLU A 198 10.11 -0.91 -10.61
N PRO A 199 10.69 -2.12 -10.81
CA PRO A 199 11.97 -2.47 -10.23
C PRO A 199 13.12 -1.74 -10.94
N ASN A 200 13.97 -1.05 -10.20
CA ASN A 200 15.23 -0.48 -10.68
C ASN A 200 15.14 0.34 -11.99
N GLY A 201 13.96 0.90 -12.31
CA GLY A 201 13.73 1.63 -13.57
C GLY A 201 13.69 0.73 -14.81
N ASN A 202 13.51 -0.57 -14.65
CA ASN A 202 13.49 -1.53 -15.76
C ASN A 202 12.18 -1.47 -16.54
N LYS A 203 12.21 -0.89 -17.73
CA LYS A 203 11.05 -0.70 -18.61
C LYS A 203 10.45 -1.99 -19.16
N ALA A 204 11.17 -3.11 -19.13
CA ALA A 204 10.62 -4.40 -19.50
C ALA A 204 9.47 -4.83 -18.56
N TYR A 205 9.55 -4.47 -17.27
CA TYR A 205 8.45 -4.68 -16.32
C TYR A 205 7.22 -3.86 -16.66
N VAL A 206 7.42 -2.62 -17.10
CA VAL A 206 6.33 -1.74 -17.54
C VAL A 206 5.64 -2.34 -18.76
N ALA A 207 6.41 -2.73 -19.78
CA ALA A 207 5.87 -3.37 -20.98
C ALA A 207 5.15 -4.70 -20.68
N ALA A 208 5.67 -5.48 -19.74
CA ALA A 208 5.02 -6.70 -19.28
C ALA A 208 3.67 -6.41 -18.60
N ALA A 209 3.63 -5.37 -17.75
CA ALA A 209 2.42 -4.96 -17.03
C ALA A 209 1.36 -4.38 -17.97
N GLU A 210 1.75 -3.65 -19.01
CA GLU A 210 0.83 -3.15 -20.05
C GLU A 210 0.12 -4.27 -20.80
N GLY A 211 0.78 -5.40 -20.96
CA GLY A 211 0.21 -6.61 -21.54
C GLY A 211 -0.53 -7.52 -20.56
N TYR A 212 -0.73 -7.10 -19.30
CA TYR A 212 -1.36 -7.90 -18.27
C TYR A 212 -2.51 -7.15 -17.60
N ASP A 213 -3.73 -7.43 -18.04
CA ASP A 213 -4.94 -6.70 -17.64
C ASP A 213 -5.21 -6.55 -16.14
N PRO A 214 -4.85 -7.52 -15.27
CA PRO A 214 -5.04 -7.33 -13.84
C PRO A 214 -4.26 -6.16 -13.24
N ILE A 215 -3.13 -5.73 -13.85
CA ILE A 215 -2.36 -4.57 -13.38
C ILE A 215 -3.00 -3.30 -13.93
N GLN A 216 -3.56 -2.49 -13.04
CA GLN A 216 -4.28 -1.25 -13.35
C GLN A 216 -3.47 0.01 -13.04
N THR A 217 -2.52 -0.08 -12.12
CA THR A 217 -1.68 1.07 -11.70
C THR A 217 -0.22 0.67 -11.71
N ILE A 218 0.61 1.52 -12.30
CA ILE A 218 2.05 1.33 -12.36
C ILE A 218 2.72 2.55 -11.74
N PHE A 219 3.57 2.31 -10.72
CA PHE A 219 4.44 3.32 -10.15
C PHE A 219 5.80 3.25 -10.83
N LEU A 220 6.15 4.31 -11.56
CA LEU A 220 7.34 4.41 -12.39
C LEU A 220 8.44 5.22 -11.69
N GLN A 221 9.70 4.90 -11.95
CA GLN A 221 10.81 5.77 -11.56
C GLN A 221 10.92 6.99 -12.47
N SER A 222 10.57 6.84 -13.74
CA SER A 222 10.58 7.93 -14.72
C SER A 222 9.65 7.63 -15.89
N GLY A 223 9.21 8.67 -16.58
CA GLY A 223 8.38 8.55 -17.78
C GLY A 223 6.90 8.30 -17.50
N GLY A 224 6.46 8.57 -16.27
CA GLY A 224 5.07 8.51 -15.87
C GLY A 224 4.36 9.85 -15.97
N GLU A 225 3.12 9.85 -15.59
CA GLU A 225 2.27 11.03 -15.53
C GLU A 225 2.22 11.59 -14.11
N LYS A 226 2.20 12.90 -13.99
CA LYS A 226 1.87 13.55 -12.72
C LYS A 226 0.36 13.52 -12.54
N LEU A 227 -0.11 13.01 -11.41
CA LEU A 227 -1.52 13.05 -11.07
C LEU A 227 -1.97 14.51 -10.98
N ARG A 228 -2.94 14.87 -11.79
CA ARG A 228 -3.60 16.18 -11.76
C ARG A 228 -5.05 15.98 -11.35
N PRO A 229 -5.52 16.62 -10.29
CA PRO A 229 -6.93 16.61 -9.95
C PRO A 229 -7.75 17.07 -11.16
N PHE A 230 -8.83 16.36 -11.45
CA PHE A 230 -9.75 16.63 -12.57
C PHE A 230 -9.16 16.50 -14.00
N ALA A 231 -7.92 16.08 -14.17
CA ALA A 231 -7.44 15.68 -15.47
C ALA A 231 -7.89 14.25 -15.76
N VAL A 232 -8.68 14.08 -16.81
CA VAL A 232 -8.92 12.75 -17.36
C VAL A 232 -7.71 12.45 -18.23
N ASN A 233 -6.78 11.68 -17.69
CA ASN A 233 -5.64 11.21 -18.44
C ASN A 233 -6.05 9.90 -19.12
N GLY A 234 -6.22 9.91 -20.43
CA GLY A 234 -6.34 8.79 -21.33
C GLY A 234 -7.18 7.62 -20.81
N ASP A 235 -6.54 6.51 -20.54
CA ASP A 235 -7.17 5.30 -20.03
C ASP A 235 -7.24 5.35 -18.48
N LEU A 236 -8.43 5.59 -17.94
CA LEU A 236 -8.68 5.58 -16.49
C LEU A 236 -8.43 4.21 -15.84
N LEU A 237 -8.38 3.14 -16.64
CA LEU A 237 -8.15 1.78 -16.18
C LEU A 237 -6.66 1.47 -15.98
N ARG A 238 -5.76 2.30 -16.55
CA ARG A 238 -4.31 2.08 -16.50
C ARG A 238 -3.58 3.37 -16.19
N THR A 239 -3.41 3.64 -14.93
CA THR A 239 -2.71 4.84 -14.46
C THR A 239 -1.23 4.57 -14.28
N ARG A 240 -0.39 5.39 -14.91
CA ARG A 240 1.07 5.38 -14.74
C ARG A 240 1.48 6.60 -13.94
N ILE A 241 2.00 6.38 -12.75
CA ILE A 241 2.36 7.44 -11.81
C ILE A 241 3.88 7.47 -11.68
N GLU A 242 4.49 8.62 -12.00
CA GLU A 242 5.91 8.83 -11.75
C GLU A 242 6.14 9.10 -10.25
N ARG A 243 7.11 8.39 -9.68
CA ARG A 243 7.57 8.64 -8.30
C ARG A 243 8.42 9.91 -8.26
N GLY A 244 8.20 10.73 -7.27
CA GLY A 244 9.01 11.93 -6.99
C GLY A 244 10.25 11.62 -6.17
#